data_d3b860880dcc2881a1e3645fcaaa7ba0
#
_entry.id   d3b860880dcc2881a1e3645fcaaa7ba0
#
_cell.length_a   1.000
_cell.length_b   1.000
_cell.length_c   1.000
_cell.angle_alpha   90.00
_cell.angle_beta   90.00
_cell.angle_gamma   90.00
#
_symmetry.space_group_name_H-M   'P 1'
#
loop_
_entity.id
_entity.type
_entity.pdbx_description
1 polymer ?
#
loop_
_entity_poly.entity_id
_entity_poly.type
_entity_poly.pdbx_seq_one_letter_code
_entity_poly.pdbx_strand_id
1 'polypeptide(L)'
;LKAFENNIKDGVDYTTIHSGITKEIAKRILKVERYAGVVSKGGTITAAWMLKYDKENPYITHYDYMIELAQKYDVTFSLGDALRPGSILDSHDELQVQEMINISRLAKRANEKDVQVMIEGPGHVPLDQVAANVRLAKSLIGDVPYYVLGPLVTDIASGHDHIASAIGAAVSASEGVDLLCYLTPSEHLALPNADEVKDGLIAYRIAAHAGDLVKLREKAIKWDMKMTEARRTLDWEKQLALSIDPEKAAKIHQRTGQHTGNNVPCTMCCCAC
;
A
#
# COMPACT_ATOMS: atom_id res chain seq x y z
N LEU A 1 7.96 13.98 -20.47
CA LEU A 1 7.41 15.27 -20.03
C LEU A 1 6.12 15.62 -20.76
N LYS A 2 6.05 15.55 -22.10
CA LYS A 2 4.83 15.89 -22.85
C LYS A 2 3.62 15.06 -22.42
N ALA A 3 3.79 13.75 -22.16
CA ALA A 3 2.72 12.90 -21.64
C ALA A 3 2.28 13.34 -20.22
N PHE A 4 3.24 13.66 -19.33
CA PHE A 4 2.96 14.21 -18.01
C PHE A 4 2.16 15.51 -18.09
N GLU A 5 2.58 16.45 -18.94
CA GLU A 5 1.88 17.72 -19.17
C GLU A 5 0.46 17.52 -19.71
N ASN A 6 0.28 16.58 -20.65
CA ASN A 6 -1.06 16.27 -21.19
C ASN A 6 -1.97 15.68 -20.10
N ASN A 7 -1.50 14.71 -19.33
CA ASN A 7 -2.29 14.10 -18.26
C ASN A 7 -2.74 15.15 -17.22
N ILE A 8 -1.85 16.06 -16.85
CA ILE A 8 -2.17 17.15 -15.92
C ILE A 8 -3.26 18.08 -16.52
N LYS A 9 -3.14 18.44 -17.80
CA LYS A 9 -4.14 19.27 -18.50
C LYS A 9 -5.49 18.55 -18.66
N ASP A 10 -5.48 17.23 -18.74
CA ASP A 10 -6.70 16.41 -18.81
C ASP A 10 -7.42 16.29 -17.45
N GLY A 11 -6.85 16.85 -16.36
CA GLY A 11 -7.50 17.00 -15.08
C GLY A 11 -7.33 15.83 -14.12
N VAL A 12 -6.16 15.16 -14.12
CA VAL A 12 -5.84 14.16 -13.09
C VAL A 12 -5.60 14.82 -11.74
N ASP A 13 -6.05 14.17 -10.64
CA ASP A 13 -5.86 14.68 -9.28
C ASP A 13 -4.44 14.42 -8.77
N TYR A 14 -3.82 13.33 -9.21
CA TYR A 14 -2.44 13.00 -8.87
C TYR A 14 -1.73 12.25 -9.99
N THR A 15 -0.41 12.24 -9.96
CA THR A 15 0.41 11.49 -10.93
C THR A 15 1.60 10.83 -10.26
N THR A 16 1.84 9.57 -10.59
CA THR A 16 3.00 8.81 -10.09
C THR A 16 4.20 9.04 -10.99
N ILE A 17 5.33 9.43 -10.38
CA ILE A 17 6.61 9.65 -11.04
C ILE A 17 7.75 8.97 -10.28
N HIS A 18 8.63 8.27 -10.99
CA HIS A 18 9.79 7.58 -10.42
C HIS A 18 11.02 8.51 -10.45
N SER A 19 11.01 9.51 -9.58
CA SER A 19 12.05 10.56 -9.51
C SER A 19 13.18 10.25 -8.52
N GLY A 20 13.05 9.22 -7.68
CA GLY A 20 14.06 8.89 -6.66
C GLY A 20 15.33 8.24 -7.21
N ILE A 21 15.26 7.59 -8.37
CA ILE A 21 16.39 6.92 -9.00
C ILE A 21 17.24 7.89 -9.83
N THR A 22 18.51 8.04 -9.46
CA THR A 22 19.50 8.84 -10.19
C THR A 22 20.28 7.98 -11.18
N LYS A 23 20.98 8.63 -12.12
CA LYS A 23 21.89 7.93 -13.05
C LYS A 23 22.99 7.12 -12.32
N GLU A 24 23.47 7.62 -11.20
CA GLU A 24 24.43 6.91 -10.36
C GLU A 24 23.83 5.62 -9.80
N ILE A 25 22.64 5.70 -9.21
CA ILE A 25 21.90 4.54 -8.72
C ILE A 25 21.63 3.55 -9.87
N ALA A 26 21.17 4.04 -11.02
CA ALA A 26 20.94 3.17 -12.19
C ALA A 26 22.18 2.37 -12.61
N LYS A 27 23.36 3.01 -12.60
CA LYS A 27 24.64 2.32 -12.86
C LYS A 27 25.02 1.31 -11.77
N ARG A 28 24.61 1.55 -10.53
CA ARG A 28 24.86 0.62 -9.41
C ARG A 28 23.97 -0.61 -9.44
N ILE A 29 22.74 -0.51 -9.96
CA ILE A 29 21.84 -1.67 -10.16
C ILE A 29 22.56 -2.80 -10.93
N LEU A 30 23.41 -2.47 -11.89
CA LEU A 30 24.16 -3.46 -12.66
C LEU A 30 25.30 -4.15 -11.90
N LYS A 31 25.65 -3.65 -10.71
CA LYS A 31 26.79 -4.09 -9.90
C LYS A 31 26.39 -4.69 -8.55
N VAL A 32 25.21 -4.36 -8.07
CA VAL A 32 24.67 -4.84 -6.81
C VAL A 32 23.80 -6.05 -7.09
N GLU A 33 24.02 -7.12 -6.34
CA GLU A 33 23.20 -8.32 -6.43
C GLU A 33 21.86 -8.03 -5.73
N ARG A 34 20.77 -8.03 -6.52
CA ARG A 34 19.38 -8.04 -6.03
C ARG A 34 18.71 -9.30 -6.55
N TYR A 35 18.10 -10.07 -5.67
CA TYR A 35 17.49 -11.37 -6.01
C TYR A 35 16.34 -11.22 -7.01
N ALA A 36 15.46 -10.24 -6.80
CA ALA A 36 14.35 -9.97 -7.71
C ALA A 36 14.63 -8.86 -8.73
N GLY A 37 15.80 -8.21 -8.67
CA GLY A 37 16.16 -7.11 -9.57
C GLY A 37 15.32 -5.86 -9.36
N VAL A 38 14.81 -5.26 -10.44
CA VAL A 38 13.95 -4.07 -10.42
C VAL A 38 12.55 -4.46 -10.87
N VAL A 39 11.60 -4.53 -9.95
CA VAL A 39 10.24 -5.03 -10.19
C VAL A 39 9.23 -3.93 -10.53
N SER A 40 9.55 -2.67 -10.26
CA SER A 40 8.73 -1.55 -10.67
C SER A 40 8.81 -1.34 -12.18
N LYS A 41 7.69 -1.42 -12.89
CA LYS A 41 7.63 -1.19 -14.34
C LYS A 41 8.15 0.21 -14.72
N GLY A 42 7.70 1.25 -14.02
CA GLY A 42 8.13 2.63 -14.24
C GLY A 42 9.60 2.82 -13.88
N GLY A 43 10.05 2.23 -12.78
CA GLY A 43 11.45 2.22 -12.36
C GLY A 43 12.36 1.56 -13.38
N THR A 44 11.99 0.37 -13.88
CA THR A 44 12.76 -0.37 -14.89
C THR A 44 12.89 0.43 -16.19
N ILE A 45 11.78 0.99 -16.69
CA ILE A 45 11.81 1.79 -17.93
C ILE A 45 12.69 3.03 -17.75
N THR A 46 12.59 3.72 -16.61
CA THR A 46 13.39 4.91 -16.33
C THR A 46 14.87 4.57 -16.22
N ALA A 47 15.23 3.52 -15.48
CA ALA A 47 16.61 3.05 -15.37
C ALA A 47 17.21 2.63 -16.72
N ALA A 48 16.47 1.84 -17.49
CA ALA A 48 16.90 1.39 -18.81
C ALA A 48 17.13 2.58 -19.76
N TRP A 49 16.23 3.58 -19.72
CA TRP A 49 16.40 4.79 -20.52
C TRP A 49 17.67 5.58 -20.12
N MET A 50 17.89 5.77 -18.82
CA MET A 50 19.08 6.47 -18.32
C MET A 50 20.37 5.77 -18.72
N LEU A 51 20.42 4.45 -18.60
CA LEU A 51 21.58 3.63 -18.98
C LEU A 51 21.82 3.65 -20.49
N LYS A 52 20.74 3.53 -21.28
CA LYS A 52 20.84 3.52 -22.76
C LYS A 52 21.35 4.84 -23.32
N TYR A 53 20.91 5.96 -22.80
CA TYR A 53 21.25 7.29 -23.32
C TYR A 53 22.35 8.00 -22.52
N ASP A 54 22.86 7.37 -21.48
CA ASP A 54 23.83 7.94 -20.52
C ASP A 54 23.40 9.30 -19.97
N LYS A 55 22.09 9.50 -19.72
CA LYS A 55 21.48 10.74 -19.23
C LYS A 55 20.91 10.58 -17.84
N GLU A 56 20.78 11.69 -17.14
CA GLU A 56 20.09 11.75 -15.84
C GLU A 56 18.58 11.54 -16.02
N ASN A 57 17.92 11.10 -14.96
CA ASN A 57 16.49 10.92 -14.88
C ASN A 57 15.75 12.21 -15.30
N PRO A 58 14.91 12.17 -16.33
CA PRO A 58 14.19 13.35 -16.80
C PRO A 58 13.24 13.93 -15.74
N TYR A 59 12.72 13.11 -14.81
CA TYR A 59 11.90 13.58 -13.67
C TYR A 59 12.72 14.36 -12.64
N ILE A 60 14.04 14.13 -12.54
CA ILE A 60 14.94 14.93 -11.70
C ILE A 60 15.31 16.22 -12.44
N THR A 61 15.76 16.11 -13.68
CA THR A 61 16.27 17.26 -14.45
C THR A 61 15.22 18.32 -14.75
N HIS A 62 13.94 17.92 -14.77
CA HIS A 62 12.82 18.82 -15.03
C HIS A 62 11.86 18.96 -13.83
N TYR A 63 12.34 18.65 -12.62
CA TYR A 63 11.48 18.61 -11.44
C TYR A 63 10.82 19.95 -11.13
N ASP A 64 11.56 21.08 -11.28
CA ASP A 64 11.01 22.42 -11.06
C ASP A 64 9.87 22.76 -12.06
N TYR A 65 10.05 22.42 -13.33
CA TYR A 65 8.99 22.60 -14.33
C TYR A 65 7.74 21.76 -13.99
N MET A 66 7.94 20.56 -13.46
CA MET A 66 6.83 19.72 -13.04
C MET A 66 6.13 20.29 -11.80
N ILE A 67 6.87 20.89 -10.87
CA ILE A 67 6.31 21.64 -9.73
C ILE A 67 5.44 22.80 -10.22
N GLU A 68 5.92 23.62 -11.16
CA GLU A 68 5.15 24.74 -11.73
C GLU A 68 3.84 24.26 -12.37
N LEU A 69 3.85 23.13 -13.08
CA LEU A 69 2.65 22.54 -13.64
C LEU A 69 1.70 22.04 -12.54
N ALA A 70 2.23 21.36 -11.52
CA ALA A 70 1.43 20.85 -10.41
C ALA A 70 0.76 21.97 -9.61
N GLN A 71 1.46 23.06 -9.34
CA GLN A 71 0.88 24.27 -8.73
C GLN A 71 -0.25 24.86 -9.59
N LYS A 72 -0.02 24.97 -10.90
CA LYS A 72 -0.96 25.59 -11.83
C LYS A 72 -2.28 24.81 -11.96
N TYR A 73 -2.23 23.50 -11.87
CA TYR A 73 -3.36 22.59 -12.12
C TYR A 73 -3.83 21.84 -10.87
N ASP A 74 -3.27 22.20 -9.70
CA ASP A 74 -3.61 21.58 -8.38
C ASP A 74 -3.46 20.06 -8.38
N VAL A 75 -2.30 19.56 -8.82
CA VAL A 75 -2.00 18.13 -8.94
C VAL A 75 -1.05 17.67 -7.86
N THR A 76 -1.39 16.58 -7.19
CA THR A 76 -0.55 15.92 -6.18
C THR A 76 0.52 15.05 -6.85
N PHE A 77 1.76 15.10 -6.37
CA PHE A 77 2.78 14.13 -6.76
C PHE A 77 2.67 12.86 -5.93
N SER A 78 2.63 11.72 -6.60
CA SER A 78 2.91 10.41 -6.02
C SER A 78 4.34 10.05 -6.41
N LEU A 79 5.28 10.15 -5.45
CA LEU A 79 6.69 9.84 -5.70
C LEU A 79 6.89 8.33 -5.57
N GLY A 80 7.00 7.67 -6.72
CA GLY A 80 7.07 6.22 -6.83
C GLY A 80 8.43 5.64 -6.43
N ASP A 81 8.40 4.47 -5.80
CA ASP A 81 9.57 3.69 -5.41
C ASP A 81 10.04 2.76 -6.55
N ALA A 82 10.95 3.25 -7.39
CA ALA A 82 11.51 2.49 -8.51
C ALA A 82 12.23 1.21 -8.03
N LEU A 83 12.84 1.26 -6.86
CA LEU A 83 13.69 0.22 -6.29
C LEU A 83 13.03 -0.49 -5.09
N ARG A 84 11.69 -0.49 -5.03
CA ARG A 84 11.00 -1.31 -4.03
C ARG A 84 11.45 -2.76 -4.14
N PRO A 85 11.61 -3.48 -3.02
CA PRO A 85 11.99 -4.89 -3.05
C PRO A 85 10.88 -5.74 -3.68
N GLY A 86 11.26 -6.64 -4.57
CA GLY A 86 10.41 -7.66 -5.18
C GLY A 86 10.54 -9.03 -4.53
N SER A 87 11.38 -9.13 -3.52
CA SER A 87 11.58 -10.28 -2.64
C SER A 87 11.88 -9.79 -1.23
N ILE A 88 11.50 -10.55 -0.22
CA ILE A 88 11.87 -10.26 1.17
C ILE A 88 13.40 -10.23 1.36
N LEU A 89 14.17 -10.87 0.50
CA LEU A 89 15.63 -10.89 0.53
C LEU A 89 16.27 -9.58 0.04
N ASP A 90 15.54 -8.76 -0.71
CA ASP A 90 15.99 -7.45 -1.18
C ASP A 90 15.57 -6.30 -0.26
N SER A 91 14.85 -6.61 0.82
CA SER A 91 14.35 -5.61 1.76
C SER A 91 15.48 -4.86 2.45
N HIS A 92 15.38 -3.52 2.46
CA HIS A 92 16.36 -2.61 3.04
C HIS A 92 17.75 -2.67 2.41
N ASP A 93 17.84 -3.11 1.16
CA ASP A 93 19.12 -3.02 0.46
C ASP A 93 19.55 -1.54 0.30
N GLU A 94 20.83 -1.36 0.02
CA GLU A 94 21.43 -0.03 -0.10
C GLU A 94 20.72 0.85 -1.14
N LEU A 95 20.24 0.25 -2.24
CA LEU A 95 19.61 0.98 -3.34
C LEU A 95 18.21 1.47 -2.96
N GLN A 96 17.43 0.65 -2.27
CA GLN A 96 16.12 1.04 -1.72
C GLN A 96 16.25 2.21 -0.75
N VAL A 97 17.18 2.11 0.20
CA VAL A 97 17.39 3.16 1.21
C VAL A 97 17.89 4.45 0.56
N GLN A 98 18.80 4.36 -0.40
CA GLN A 98 19.29 5.54 -1.13
C GLN A 98 18.19 6.22 -1.93
N GLU A 99 17.32 5.46 -2.58
CA GLU A 99 16.16 6.02 -3.28
C GLU A 99 15.21 6.72 -2.32
N MET A 100 14.89 6.12 -1.17
CA MET A 100 14.04 6.71 -0.14
C MET A 100 14.59 8.09 0.33
N ILE A 101 15.91 8.20 0.53
CA ILE A 101 16.57 9.46 0.87
C ILE A 101 16.39 10.50 -0.24
N ASN A 102 16.52 10.10 -1.52
CA ASN A 102 16.34 11.00 -2.65
C ASN A 102 14.88 11.47 -2.76
N ILE A 103 13.94 10.54 -2.65
CA ILE A 103 12.49 10.85 -2.68
C ILE A 103 12.12 11.82 -1.55
N SER A 104 12.64 11.63 -0.33
CA SER A 104 12.35 12.52 0.80
C SER A 104 12.80 13.96 0.54
N ARG A 105 13.95 14.14 -0.12
CA ARG A 105 14.46 15.47 -0.51
C ARG A 105 13.60 16.14 -1.58
N LEU A 106 13.14 15.35 -2.55
CA LEU A 106 12.24 15.83 -3.61
C LEU A 106 10.86 16.19 -3.06
N ALA A 107 10.33 15.38 -2.16
CA ALA A 107 9.07 15.67 -1.47
C ALA A 107 9.14 16.99 -0.70
N LYS A 108 10.22 17.19 0.09
CA LYS A 108 10.43 18.45 0.79
C LYS A 108 10.46 19.65 -0.15
N ARG A 109 11.18 19.52 -1.28
CA ARG A 109 11.28 20.58 -2.30
C ARG A 109 9.93 20.92 -2.95
N ALA A 110 9.07 19.93 -3.19
CA ALA A 110 7.73 20.14 -3.72
C ALA A 110 6.82 20.82 -2.68
N ASN A 111 6.85 20.36 -1.43
CA ASN A 111 6.07 20.93 -0.32
C ASN A 111 6.47 22.40 -0.03
N GLU A 112 7.77 22.75 -0.13
CA GLU A 112 8.26 24.14 -0.01
C GLU A 112 7.71 25.06 -1.11
N LYS A 113 7.09 24.48 -2.13
CA LYS A 113 6.42 25.16 -3.26
C LYS A 113 4.91 24.94 -3.26
N ASP A 114 4.33 24.55 -2.11
CA ASP A 114 2.90 24.31 -1.94
C ASP A 114 2.31 23.23 -2.89
N VAL A 115 3.14 22.28 -3.34
CA VAL A 115 2.68 21.10 -4.09
C VAL A 115 2.51 19.93 -3.14
N GLN A 116 1.32 19.36 -3.10
CA GLN A 116 1.02 18.17 -2.31
C GLN A 116 1.80 16.97 -2.82
N VAL A 117 2.26 16.14 -1.89
CA VAL A 117 3.06 14.94 -2.20
C VAL A 117 2.59 13.78 -1.35
N MET A 118 2.52 12.59 -1.94
CA MET A 118 2.53 11.32 -1.23
C MET A 118 3.71 10.47 -1.71
N ILE A 119 4.22 9.58 -0.87
CA ILE A 119 5.41 8.77 -1.15
C ILE A 119 5.05 7.30 -1.11
N GLU A 120 5.47 6.57 -2.15
CA GLU A 120 5.37 5.10 -2.20
C GLU A 120 6.40 4.44 -1.29
N GLY A 121 6.02 3.31 -0.72
CA GLY A 121 6.86 2.44 0.09
C GLY A 121 6.84 0.99 -0.39
N PRO A 122 7.59 0.11 0.30
CA PRO A 122 7.99 -1.20 -0.20
C PRO A 122 6.84 -2.17 -0.43
N GLY A 123 7.12 -3.14 -1.32
CA GLY A 123 6.22 -4.25 -1.63
C GLY A 123 6.52 -5.54 -0.84
N HIS A 124 7.79 -5.91 -0.66
CA HIS A 124 8.20 -7.14 0.03
C HIS A 124 9.11 -6.80 1.20
N VAL A 125 8.65 -7.09 2.42
CA VAL A 125 9.43 -6.84 3.65
C VAL A 125 9.14 -7.96 4.64
N PRO A 126 10.15 -8.68 5.14
CA PRO A 126 9.92 -9.72 6.15
C PRO A 126 9.29 -9.10 7.41
N LEU A 127 8.42 -9.86 8.06
CA LEU A 127 7.53 -9.36 9.12
C LEU A 127 8.26 -8.58 10.22
N ASP A 128 9.40 -9.07 10.66
CA ASP A 128 10.23 -8.46 11.72
C ASP A 128 10.85 -7.11 11.32
N GLN A 129 10.91 -6.80 10.03
CA GLN A 129 11.48 -5.57 9.49
C GLN A 129 10.42 -4.52 9.10
N VAL A 130 9.14 -4.88 9.03
CA VAL A 130 8.07 -3.95 8.59
C VAL A 130 8.03 -2.69 9.45
N ALA A 131 8.02 -2.83 10.77
CA ALA A 131 7.99 -1.70 11.70
C ALA A 131 9.24 -0.80 11.55
N ALA A 132 10.42 -1.41 11.41
CA ALA A 132 11.67 -0.67 11.20
C ALA A 132 11.65 0.11 9.88
N ASN A 133 11.12 -0.47 8.80
CA ASN A 133 10.96 0.20 7.51
C ASN A 133 10.10 1.45 7.64
N VAL A 134 8.91 1.34 8.24
CA VAL A 134 7.99 2.47 8.41
C VAL A 134 8.62 3.58 9.25
N ARG A 135 9.26 3.23 10.37
CA ARG A 135 9.94 4.20 11.25
C ARG A 135 11.08 4.92 10.53
N LEU A 136 11.89 4.19 9.75
CA LEU A 136 12.95 4.80 8.92
C LEU A 136 12.33 5.77 7.90
N ALA A 137 11.32 5.34 7.15
CA ALA A 137 10.65 6.19 6.17
C ALA A 137 10.10 7.45 6.82
N LYS A 138 9.29 7.32 7.89
CA LYS A 138 8.69 8.47 8.59
C LYS A 138 9.75 9.41 9.20
N SER A 139 10.91 8.91 9.61
CA SER A 139 12.00 9.78 10.07
C SER A 139 12.61 10.64 8.96
N LEU A 140 12.57 10.19 7.71
CA LEU A 140 13.09 10.90 6.55
C LEU A 140 12.06 11.85 5.91
N ILE A 141 10.79 11.42 5.84
CA ILE A 141 9.74 12.14 5.13
C ILE A 141 8.88 13.05 6.03
N GLY A 142 8.94 12.88 7.35
CA GLY A 142 8.12 13.63 8.31
C GLY A 142 6.62 13.35 8.14
N ASP A 143 5.83 14.42 8.04
CA ASP A 143 4.36 14.37 7.96
C ASP A 143 3.83 14.11 6.53
N VAL A 144 4.71 13.87 5.55
CA VAL A 144 4.27 13.53 4.18
C VAL A 144 3.52 12.21 4.21
N PRO A 145 2.33 12.11 3.57
CA PRO A 145 1.60 10.85 3.46
C PRO A 145 2.46 9.75 2.84
N TYR A 146 2.50 8.61 3.54
CA TYR A 146 3.25 7.43 3.13
C TYR A 146 2.30 6.29 2.82
N TYR A 147 2.41 5.71 1.61
CA TYR A 147 1.64 4.55 1.26
C TYR A 147 2.52 3.39 0.82
N VAL A 148 2.11 2.17 1.18
CA VAL A 148 2.91 0.97 0.96
C VAL A 148 2.15 -0.06 0.15
N LEU A 149 2.88 -0.83 -0.65
CA LEU A 149 2.34 -1.96 -1.42
C LEU A 149 2.37 -3.22 -0.54
N GLY A 150 1.41 -3.38 0.30
CA GLY A 150 1.37 -4.45 1.29
C GLY A 150 1.86 -3.96 2.65
N PRO A 151 3.09 -4.35 3.10
CA PRO A 151 4.05 -5.24 2.40
C PRO A 151 3.73 -6.74 2.52
N LEU A 152 4.14 -7.50 1.51
CA LEU A 152 4.15 -8.97 1.59
C LEU A 152 5.24 -9.41 2.57
N VAL A 153 4.87 -10.23 3.53
CA VAL A 153 5.79 -10.69 4.60
C VAL A 153 6.45 -12.03 4.27
N THR A 154 6.10 -12.63 3.14
CA THR A 154 6.66 -13.87 2.61
C THR A 154 6.43 -13.94 1.10
N ASP A 155 7.33 -14.60 0.37
CA ASP A 155 7.29 -14.70 -1.09
C ASP A 155 6.62 -16.00 -1.60
N ILE A 156 6.21 -16.90 -0.69
CA ILE A 156 5.65 -18.22 -1.06
C ILE A 156 4.11 -18.28 -1.10
N ALA A 157 3.45 -17.14 -0.96
CA ALA A 157 2.00 -17.07 -0.82
C ALA A 157 1.24 -16.86 -2.14
N SER A 158 1.81 -17.25 -3.27
CA SER A 158 1.17 -17.11 -4.59
C SER A 158 -0.27 -17.63 -4.59
N GLY A 159 -1.21 -16.85 -5.09
CA GLY A 159 -2.64 -17.10 -4.99
C GLY A 159 -3.30 -16.64 -3.68
N HIS A 160 -2.49 -16.21 -2.70
CA HIS A 160 -2.90 -15.69 -1.40
C HIS A 160 -2.14 -14.40 -1.02
N ASP A 161 -1.61 -13.69 -2.01
CA ASP A 161 -0.81 -12.49 -1.79
C ASP A 161 -1.57 -11.40 -1.04
N HIS A 162 -2.89 -11.29 -1.24
CA HIS A 162 -3.77 -10.41 -0.46
C HIS A 162 -3.75 -10.71 1.04
N ILE A 163 -3.57 -11.97 1.45
CA ILE A 163 -3.47 -12.36 2.87
C ILE A 163 -2.07 -12.04 3.41
N ALA A 164 -1.01 -12.50 2.69
CA ALA A 164 0.37 -12.26 3.09
C ALA A 164 0.68 -10.77 3.24
N SER A 165 0.18 -9.96 2.32
CA SER A 165 0.36 -8.52 2.33
C SER A 165 -0.53 -7.81 3.36
N ALA A 166 -1.75 -8.28 3.63
CA ALA A 166 -2.61 -7.72 4.68
C ALA A 166 -1.98 -7.85 6.07
N ILE A 167 -1.18 -8.89 6.32
CA ILE A 167 -0.43 -9.04 7.57
C ILE A 167 0.57 -7.89 7.73
N GLY A 168 1.40 -7.65 6.71
CA GLY A 168 2.34 -6.54 6.71
C GLY A 168 1.66 -5.17 6.71
N ALA A 169 0.53 -5.04 6.00
CA ALA A 169 -0.29 -3.84 5.96
C ALA A 169 -0.81 -3.45 7.36
N ALA A 170 -1.27 -4.42 8.15
CA ALA A 170 -1.75 -4.16 9.52
C ALA A 170 -0.62 -3.63 10.42
N VAL A 171 0.57 -4.23 10.33
CA VAL A 171 1.77 -3.76 11.05
C VAL A 171 2.16 -2.37 10.56
N SER A 172 2.23 -2.15 9.24
CA SER A 172 2.56 -0.84 8.66
C SER A 172 1.59 0.25 9.09
N ALA A 173 0.29 -0.02 9.05
CA ALA A 173 -0.74 0.92 9.48
C ALA A 173 -0.60 1.27 10.97
N SER A 174 -0.31 0.30 11.84
CA SER A 174 -0.09 0.55 13.26
C SER A 174 1.14 1.41 13.55
N GLU A 175 2.15 1.36 12.69
CA GLU A 175 3.39 2.14 12.80
C GLU A 175 3.33 3.52 12.13
N GLY A 176 2.21 3.89 11.49
CA GLY A 176 1.99 5.25 11.00
C GLY A 176 1.91 5.40 9.48
N VAL A 177 1.79 4.31 8.72
CA VAL A 177 1.45 4.40 7.30
C VAL A 177 0.06 5.01 7.14
N ASP A 178 -0.10 5.88 6.14
CA ASP A 178 -1.31 6.65 5.91
C ASP A 178 -2.25 5.98 4.91
N LEU A 179 -1.69 5.33 3.88
CA LEU A 179 -2.42 4.69 2.80
C LEU A 179 -1.87 3.29 2.54
N LEU A 180 -2.76 2.38 2.20
CA LEU A 180 -2.42 0.99 1.88
C LEU A 180 -2.83 0.67 0.44
N CYS A 181 -1.88 0.29 -0.41
CA CYS A 181 -2.15 -0.26 -1.71
C CYS A 181 -2.48 -1.75 -1.56
N TYR A 182 -3.73 -2.14 -1.88
CA TYR A 182 -4.15 -3.53 -1.74
C TYR A 182 -3.55 -4.41 -2.85
N LEU A 183 -3.32 -5.67 -2.51
CA LEU A 183 -3.00 -6.73 -3.45
C LEU A 183 -4.17 -7.68 -3.59
N THR A 184 -4.21 -8.38 -4.73
CA THR A 184 -5.23 -9.38 -5.03
C THR A 184 -4.66 -10.80 -4.90
N PRO A 185 -5.51 -11.84 -4.85
CA PRO A 185 -5.03 -13.23 -4.95
C PRO A 185 -4.18 -13.49 -6.20
N SER A 186 -4.42 -12.75 -7.28
CA SER A 186 -3.76 -12.92 -8.58
C SER A 186 -2.43 -12.16 -8.71
N GLU A 187 -2.03 -11.40 -7.69
CA GLU A 187 -0.75 -10.68 -7.73
C GLU A 187 0.37 -11.65 -8.10
N HIS A 188 1.30 -11.24 -8.95
CA HIS A 188 2.38 -12.06 -9.51
C HIS A 188 1.94 -13.24 -10.43
N LEU A 189 0.63 -13.49 -10.62
CA LEU A 189 0.13 -14.63 -11.42
C LEU A 189 -0.62 -14.19 -12.68
N ALA A 190 -1.56 -13.25 -12.54
CA ALA A 190 -2.45 -12.86 -13.63
C ALA A 190 -3.09 -11.48 -13.37
N LEU A 191 -3.80 -10.98 -14.39
CA LEU A 191 -4.66 -9.81 -14.22
C LEU A 191 -5.89 -10.21 -13.37
N PRO A 192 -6.21 -9.49 -12.29
CA PRO A 192 -7.31 -9.87 -11.40
C PRO A 192 -8.68 -9.67 -12.05
N ASN A 193 -9.62 -10.54 -11.70
CA ASN A 193 -11.05 -10.33 -11.96
C ASN A 193 -11.71 -9.53 -10.81
N ALA A 194 -13.00 -9.22 -10.94
CA ALA A 194 -13.73 -8.40 -9.97
C ALA A 194 -13.82 -9.03 -8.57
N ASP A 195 -13.97 -10.36 -8.50
CA ASP A 195 -14.07 -11.08 -7.22
C ASP A 195 -12.72 -11.06 -6.49
N GLU A 196 -11.61 -11.24 -7.21
CA GLU A 196 -10.25 -11.16 -6.66
C GLU A 196 -9.92 -9.74 -6.18
N VAL A 197 -10.38 -8.69 -6.90
CA VAL A 197 -10.30 -7.31 -6.44
C VAL A 197 -11.07 -7.13 -5.14
N LYS A 198 -12.29 -7.66 -5.04
CA LYS A 198 -13.11 -7.61 -3.83
C LYS A 198 -12.40 -8.31 -2.66
N ASP A 199 -11.84 -9.50 -2.87
CA ASP A 199 -11.12 -10.24 -1.83
C ASP A 199 -9.91 -9.44 -1.32
N GLY A 200 -9.14 -8.83 -2.21
CA GLY A 200 -8.04 -7.93 -1.86
C GLY A 200 -8.49 -6.72 -1.03
N LEU A 201 -9.53 -6.01 -1.48
CA LEU A 201 -10.07 -4.86 -0.77
C LEU A 201 -10.58 -5.24 0.63
N ILE A 202 -11.27 -6.37 0.79
CA ILE A 202 -11.73 -6.83 2.09
C ILE A 202 -10.56 -7.14 3.02
N ALA A 203 -9.53 -7.85 2.54
CA ALA A 203 -8.34 -8.16 3.33
C ALA A 203 -7.67 -6.86 3.84
N TYR A 204 -7.57 -5.86 2.97
CA TYR A 204 -6.95 -4.58 3.34
C TYR A 204 -7.82 -3.69 4.23
N ARG A 205 -9.13 -3.74 4.10
CA ARG A 205 -10.03 -3.09 5.07
C ARG A 205 -9.88 -3.69 6.47
N ILE A 206 -9.67 -5.00 6.57
CA ILE A 206 -9.39 -5.66 7.86
C ILE A 206 -8.02 -5.19 8.40
N ALA A 207 -6.99 -5.19 7.56
CA ALA A 207 -5.65 -4.74 7.95
C ALA A 207 -5.63 -3.26 8.39
N ALA A 208 -6.29 -2.38 7.64
CA ALA A 208 -6.40 -0.96 7.97
C ALA A 208 -7.13 -0.75 9.31
N HIS A 209 -8.27 -1.43 9.52
CA HIS A 209 -8.99 -1.34 10.78
C HIS A 209 -8.16 -1.84 11.97
N ALA A 210 -7.42 -2.94 11.79
CA ALA A 210 -6.51 -3.44 12.83
C ALA A 210 -5.42 -2.41 13.18
N GLY A 211 -4.85 -1.72 12.19
CA GLY A 211 -3.91 -0.61 12.41
C GLY A 211 -4.56 0.59 13.09
N ASP A 212 -5.79 0.94 12.70
CA ASP A 212 -6.55 2.05 13.29
C ASP A 212 -6.90 1.81 14.76
N LEU A 213 -7.12 0.55 15.17
CA LEU A 213 -7.28 0.21 16.59
C LEU A 213 -6.05 0.58 17.43
N VAL A 214 -4.87 0.65 16.84
CA VAL A 214 -3.65 1.13 17.48
C VAL A 214 -3.53 2.66 17.38
N LYS A 215 -3.64 3.21 16.16
CA LYS A 215 -3.47 4.64 15.88
C LYS A 215 -4.58 5.54 16.42
N LEU A 216 -5.84 5.13 16.22
CA LEU A 216 -7.04 5.94 16.46
C LEU A 216 -7.91 5.39 17.60
N ARG A 217 -7.35 4.56 18.41
CA ARG A 217 -7.95 3.75 19.49
C ARG A 217 -9.40 4.09 19.87
N GLU A 218 -9.67 5.27 20.39
CA GLU A 218 -11.00 5.68 20.87
C GLU A 218 -12.05 5.82 19.74
N LYS A 219 -11.60 6.10 18.53
CA LYS A 219 -12.50 6.24 17.38
C LYS A 219 -12.78 4.89 16.74
N ALA A 220 -11.72 4.10 16.49
CA ALA A 220 -11.81 2.81 15.82
C ALA A 220 -12.56 1.76 16.65
N ILE A 221 -12.28 1.65 17.95
CA ILE A 221 -12.86 0.65 18.87
C ILE A 221 -14.40 0.68 18.93
N LYS A 222 -15.01 1.81 18.58
CA LYS A 222 -16.48 1.96 18.62
C LYS A 222 -17.20 0.98 17.69
N TRP A 223 -16.57 0.60 16.58
CA TRP A 223 -17.13 -0.38 15.65
C TRP A 223 -17.10 -1.79 16.28
N ASP A 224 -15.97 -2.18 16.86
CA ASP A 224 -15.84 -3.47 17.56
C ASP A 224 -16.74 -3.57 18.80
N MET A 225 -16.93 -2.47 19.54
CA MET A 225 -17.86 -2.43 20.66
C MET A 225 -19.31 -2.72 20.21
N LYS A 226 -19.75 -2.14 19.08
CA LYS A 226 -21.07 -2.42 18.51
C LYS A 226 -21.21 -3.89 18.10
N MET A 227 -20.18 -4.44 17.48
CA MET A 227 -20.15 -5.86 17.11
C MET A 227 -20.17 -6.76 18.34
N THR A 228 -19.41 -6.41 19.38
CA THR A 228 -19.38 -7.16 20.65
C THR A 228 -20.76 -7.18 21.32
N GLU A 229 -21.46 -6.04 21.35
CA GLU A 229 -22.82 -5.95 21.90
C GLU A 229 -23.82 -6.79 21.07
N ALA A 230 -23.73 -6.72 19.74
CA ALA A 230 -24.57 -7.53 18.87
C ALA A 230 -24.32 -9.04 19.05
N ARG A 231 -23.07 -9.44 19.29
CA ARG A 231 -22.71 -10.83 19.61
C ARG A 231 -23.26 -11.25 20.98
N ARG A 232 -23.09 -10.41 21.98
CA ARG A 232 -23.59 -10.68 23.35
C ARG A 232 -25.09 -10.91 23.40
N THR A 233 -25.84 -10.22 22.56
CA THR A 233 -27.31 -10.34 22.47
C THR A 233 -27.78 -11.31 21.38
N LEU A 234 -26.87 -11.99 20.68
CA LEU A 234 -27.15 -12.87 19.55
C LEU A 234 -28.02 -12.18 18.45
N ASP A 235 -27.82 -10.88 18.27
CA ASP A 235 -28.49 -10.07 17.25
C ASP A 235 -27.79 -10.26 15.90
N TRP A 236 -28.19 -11.27 15.16
CA TRP A 236 -27.57 -11.64 13.88
C TRP A 236 -27.74 -10.58 12.80
N GLU A 237 -28.86 -9.89 12.78
CA GLU A 237 -29.07 -8.80 11.82
C GLU A 237 -28.00 -7.72 11.98
N LYS A 238 -27.77 -7.26 13.22
CA LYS A 238 -26.70 -6.28 13.49
C LYS A 238 -25.31 -6.84 13.28
N GLN A 239 -25.03 -8.10 13.65
CA GLN A 239 -23.72 -8.71 13.42
C GLN A 239 -23.37 -8.74 11.92
N LEU A 240 -24.33 -9.16 11.08
CA LEU A 240 -24.14 -9.19 9.64
C LEU A 240 -23.97 -7.78 9.05
N ALA A 241 -24.79 -6.83 9.46
CA ALA A 241 -24.71 -5.44 9.00
C ALA A 241 -23.41 -4.72 9.44
N LEU A 242 -22.85 -5.09 10.58
CA LEU A 242 -21.58 -4.53 11.09
C LEU A 242 -20.34 -5.20 10.53
N SER A 243 -20.45 -6.33 9.83
CA SER A 243 -19.27 -7.00 9.27
C SER A 243 -18.64 -6.20 8.13
N ILE A 244 -17.34 -6.35 7.94
CA ILE A 244 -16.60 -5.70 6.84
C ILE A 244 -17.06 -6.24 5.48
N ASP A 245 -17.44 -7.53 5.41
CA ASP A 245 -18.06 -8.16 4.24
C ASP A 245 -19.41 -8.78 4.63
N PRO A 246 -20.49 -8.00 4.66
CA PRO A 246 -21.81 -8.48 5.08
C PRO A 246 -22.39 -9.54 4.14
N GLU A 247 -22.10 -9.50 2.84
CA GLU A 247 -22.59 -10.47 1.87
C GLU A 247 -21.99 -11.85 2.11
N LYS A 248 -20.66 -11.93 2.30
CA LYS A 248 -19.96 -13.18 2.61
C LYS A 248 -20.37 -13.74 3.96
N ALA A 249 -20.49 -12.86 4.96
CA ALA A 249 -20.95 -13.23 6.28
C ALA A 249 -22.37 -13.82 6.25
N ALA A 250 -23.31 -13.19 5.53
CA ALA A 250 -24.67 -13.67 5.35
C ALA A 250 -24.73 -15.03 4.65
N LYS A 251 -23.98 -15.18 3.54
CA LYS A 251 -23.88 -16.46 2.83
C LYS A 251 -23.39 -17.61 3.72
N ILE A 252 -22.37 -17.34 4.55
CA ILE A 252 -21.83 -18.35 5.47
C ILE A 252 -22.84 -18.67 6.57
N HIS A 253 -23.48 -17.67 7.14
CA HIS A 253 -24.47 -17.84 8.21
C HIS A 253 -25.68 -18.66 7.73
N GLN A 254 -26.17 -18.39 6.51
CA GLN A 254 -27.33 -19.08 5.92
C GLN A 254 -27.03 -20.49 5.42
N ARG A 255 -25.75 -20.84 5.21
CA ARG A 255 -25.34 -22.12 4.60
C ARG A 255 -25.84 -23.34 5.36
N THR A 256 -26.01 -23.24 6.66
CA THR A 256 -26.41 -24.36 7.52
C THR A 256 -27.91 -24.57 7.60
N GLY A 257 -28.70 -23.70 6.97
CA GLY A 257 -30.19 -23.83 6.94
C GLY A 257 -30.89 -23.71 8.29
N GLN A 258 -30.17 -23.47 9.36
CA GLN A 258 -30.70 -23.63 10.71
C GLN A 258 -31.18 -22.37 11.41
N HIS A 259 -30.84 -21.17 10.96
CA HIS A 259 -31.21 -19.99 11.78
C HIS A 259 -31.38 -18.73 10.97
N THR A 260 -32.62 -18.28 10.88
CA THR A 260 -33.00 -16.95 10.39
C THR A 260 -33.46 -16.01 11.54
N GLY A 261 -33.30 -16.42 12.79
CA GLY A 261 -33.79 -15.68 13.96
C GLY A 261 -32.68 -15.16 14.88
N ASN A 262 -32.92 -14.01 15.49
CA ASN A 262 -32.10 -13.52 16.61
C ASN A 262 -32.28 -14.44 17.85
N ASN A 263 -31.32 -14.37 18.77
CA ASN A 263 -31.27 -15.13 20.03
C ASN A 263 -30.99 -16.64 19.88
N VAL A 264 -30.43 -17.08 18.74
CA VAL A 264 -30.04 -18.49 18.55
C VAL A 264 -28.51 -18.54 18.39
N PRO A 265 -27.78 -19.39 19.13
CA PRO A 265 -26.35 -19.56 18.97
C PRO A 265 -25.97 -20.04 17.58
N CYS A 266 -24.74 -19.75 17.14
CA CYS A 266 -24.24 -20.27 15.88
C CYS A 266 -24.05 -21.80 15.92
N THR A 267 -24.05 -22.44 14.76
CA THR A 267 -23.92 -23.90 14.67
C THR A 267 -22.52 -24.43 15.04
N MET A 268 -21.52 -23.56 15.18
CA MET A 268 -20.16 -23.97 15.58
C MET A 268 -20.08 -24.43 17.04
N CYS A 269 -20.71 -23.69 17.96
CA CYS A 269 -20.67 -23.97 19.40
C CYS A 269 -21.99 -24.54 19.93
N CYS A 270 -23.04 -24.63 19.11
CA CYS A 270 -24.38 -25.09 19.51
C CYS A 270 -24.90 -24.32 20.73
N CYS A 271 -25.31 -25.03 21.78
CA CYS A 271 -25.86 -24.48 23.00
C CYS A 271 -24.80 -24.08 24.06
N ALA A 272 -23.51 -24.14 23.71
CA ALA A 272 -22.40 -23.87 24.64
C ALA A 272 -21.89 -22.42 24.59
N CYS A 273 -22.49 -21.56 23.80
CA CYS A 273 -22.16 -20.13 23.76
C CYS A 273 -22.99 -19.33 24.76
#